data_90d9496f96d528076aaeec27614713fb
#
_entry.id   90d9496f96d528076aaeec27614713fb
#
_cell.length_a   1.000
_cell.length_b   1.000
_cell.length_c   1.000
_cell.angle_alpha   90.00
_cell.angle_beta   90.00
_cell.angle_gamma   90.00
#
_symmetry.space_group_name_H-M   'P 1'
#
loop_
_entity.id
_entity.type
_entity.pdbx_description
1 polymer ?
#
loop_
_entity_poly.entity_id
_entity_poly.type
_entity_poly.pdbx_seq_one_letter_code
_entity_poly.pdbx_strand_id
1 'polypeptide(L)'
;SLFKTYIKGTTSTVQESLEANQNEWLVKVFSDNAGVVKATDDQLFVWKVETHNSPSALDPYGGAITGILGNNRDPMATGVGGAKLLFNTNVLCFGNPDYDKPLLTGQLHPRQIMEGVISGIEDGGNKSGVPTVNGSVVFDDRYSGKPLVYCGTGALMPYDYKGKPSWEKPIDAGDRIVVAGGRVGKDGIHGATFSSIEIDEHSPSSAVQIGSPITQKKVADFLVKACLAGLVKCSTDNGAGGLSSSIGELATISGGAVVDLEKVPLKYAGLKPWEIFVSESQERMSLVIEEHQVAPLFEMAKAMEVELTDIGYFTSDGYLDIRYNNEKVAYLDMTFLHEGDPQKIMYAQWDKPTLQEPSLPTVSNYNEVLVNLMGSLNICSRESIIRQYDHEVKGKTIIKPLMGPKGKAPQDAAIMRFGFNSFEGVAVSNGILPRYGDIDAYEMSAGAFDEAVRQIISAGGRLPNTNSNDGIFWSVNDNFCVPDSEYHEVSNPDGKQKLAKLVQMC
;
A
#
# COMPACT_ATOMS: atom_id res chain seq x y z
N SER A 1 -21.86 -4.03 4.34
CA SER A 1 -21.01 -2.86 3.97
C SER A 1 -20.67 -2.91 2.50
N LEU A 2 -20.30 -1.78 1.89
CA LEU A 2 -19.84 -1.71 0.49
C LEU A 2 -18.77 -2.76 0.21
N PHE A 3 -17.73 -2.77 1.02
CA PHE A 3 -16.62 -3.72 0.89
C PHE A 3 -17.08 -5.18 0.93
N LYS A 4 -17.89 -5.57 1.93
CA LYS A 4 -18.35 -6.97 2.08
C LYS A 4 -19.28 -7.40 0.94
N THR A 5 -20.12 -6.49 0.44
CA THR A 5 -21.13 -6.81 -0.57
C THR A 5 -20.55 -6.76 -1.99
N TYR A 6 -19.88 -5.68 -2.35
CA TYR A 6 -19.48 -5.44 -3.74
C TYR A 6 -18.06 -5.92 -4.04
N ILE A 7 -17.10 -5.75 -3.15
CA ILE A 7 -15.72 -6.16 -3.40
C ILE A 7 -15.50 -7.63 -3.00
N LYS A 8 -15.63 -7.94 -1.71
CA LYS A 8 -15.43 -9.31 -1.21
C LYS A 8 -16.48 -10.27 -1.76
N GLY A 9 -17.76 -9.84 -1.80
CA GLY A 9 -18.86 -10.66 -2.31
C GLY A 9 -18.70 -11.00 -3.78
N THR A 10 -18.32 -10.03 -4.63
CA THR A 10 -18.07 -10.29 -6.05
C THR A 10 -16.89 -11.23 -6.25
N THR A 11 -15.79 -11.04 -5.50
CA THR A 11 -14.65 -11.96 -5.54
C THR A 11 -15.07 -13.39 -5.19
N SER A 12 -15.89 -13.57 -4.14
CA SER A 12 -16.44 -14.89 -3.76
C SER A 12 -17.31 -15.48 -4.87
N THR A 13 -18.19 -14.68 -5.48
CA THR A 13 -19.06 -15.12 -6.59
C THR A 13 -18.24 -15.57 -7.81
N VAL A 14 -17.20 -14.81 -8.17
CA VAL A 14 -16.29 -15.20 -9.26
C VAL A 14 -15.58 -16.50 -8.92
N GLN A 15 -15.05 -16.61 -7.70
CA GLN A 15 -14.36 -17.81 -7.24
C GLN A 15 -15.26 -19.05 -7.27
N GLU A 16 -16.51 -18.92 -6.82
CA GLU A 16 -17.50 -20.01 -6.85
C GLU A 16 -17.90 -20.43 -8.28
N SER A 17 -17.81 -19.50 -9.24
CA SER A 17 -18.12 -19.77 -10.65
C SER A 17 -17.00 -20.51 -11.39
N LEU A 18 -15.78 -20.54 -10.85
CA LEU A 18 -14.65 -21.25 -11.44
C LEU A 18 -14.73 -22.75 -11.11
N GLU A 19 -14.16 -23.58 -11.98
CA GLU A 19 -13.97 -25.01 -11.68
C GLU A 19 -13.03 -25.18 -10.48
N ALA A 20 -13.17 -26.31 -9.75
CA ALA A 20 -12.41 -26.55 -8.53
C ALA A 20 -10.88 -26.42 -8.71
N ASN A 21 -10.35 -26.84 -9.85
CA ASN A 21 -8.93 -26.72 -10.19
C ASN A 21 -8.48 -25.30 -10.54
N GLN A 22 -9.43 -24.39 -10.82
CA GLN A 22 -9.16 -22.96 -11.08
C GLN A 22 -9.29 -22.11 -9.82
N ASN A 23 -9.96 -22.61 -8.77
CA ASN A 23 -10.19 -21.89 -7.52
C ASN A 23 -8.94 -21.83 -6.62
N GLU A 24 -7.98 -22.74 -6.81
CA GLU A 24 -6.80 -22.86 -5.94
C GLU A 24 -5.78 -21.73 -6.08
N TRP A 25 -5.93 -20.83 -7.04
CA TRP A 25 -5.00 -19.74 -7.22
C TRP A 25 -5.20 -18.56 -6.24
N LEU A 26 -6.42 -18.36 -5.71
CA LEU A 26 -6.69 -17.42 -4.64
C LEU A 26 -6.35 -18.05 -3.29
N VAL A 27 -5.27 -17.62 -2.65
CA VAL A 27 -4.77 -18.25 -1.43
C VAL A 27 -5.27 -17.53 -0.19
N LYS A 28 -5.04 -16.22 -0.09
CA LYS A 28 -5.49 -15.42 1.05
C LYS A 28 -5.73 -13.99 0.63
N VAL A 29 -6.98 -13.56 0.61
CA VAL A 29 -7.38 -12.21 0.21
C VAL A 29 -8.29 -11.58 1.27
N PHE A 30 -8.19 -10.27 1.46
CA PHE A 30 -8.98 -9.45 2.40
C PHE A 30 -8.83 -9.78 3.90
N SER A 31 -7.80 -10.49 4.31
CA SER A 31 -7.65 -10.96 5.69
C SER A 31 -6.22 -10.92 6.23
N ASP A 32 -5.31 -10.23 5.53
CA ASP A 32 -3.92 -10.04 5.94
C ASP A 32 -3.42 -8.68 5.40
N ASN A 33 -2.16 -8.32 5.67
CA ASN A 33 -1.53 -7.07 5.22
C ASN A 33 -1.58 -6.89 3.70
N ALA A 34 -1.46 -7.98 2.92
CA ALA A 34 -1.54 -7.96 1.46
C ALA A 34 -2.34 -9.15 0.91
N GLY A 35 -2.81 -9.04 -0.33
CA GLY A 35 -3.42 -10.14 -1.05
C GLY A 35 -2.37 -11.17 -1.49
N VAL A 36 -2.71 -12.46 -1.37
CA VAL A 36 -1.85 -13.59 -1.71
C VAL A 36 -2.53 -14.46 -2.76
N VAL A 37 -1.85 -14.67 -3.88
CA VAL A 37 -2.30 -15.56 -4.95
C VAL A 37 -1.19 -16.54 -5.34
N LYS A 38 -1.55 -17.68 -5.91
CA LYS A 38 -0.57 -18.65 -6.43
C LYS A 38 0.14 -18.04 -7.64
N ALA A 39 1.47 -18.06 -7.62
CA ALA A 39 2.30 -17.63 -8.73
C ALA A 39 2.80 -18.81 -9.57
N THR A 40 3.38 -19.80 -8.91
CA THR A 40 3.85 -21.08 -9.47
C THR A 40 3.47 -22.20 -8.51
N ASP A 41 3.90 -23.43 -8.77
CA ASP A 41 3.62 -24.54 -7.85
C ASP A 41 4.36 -24.40 -6.51
N ASP A 42 5.47 -23.68 -6.49
CA ASP A 42 6.33 -23.51 -5.30
C ASP A 42 6.37 -22.06 -4.77
N GLN A 43 5.70 -21.12 -5.44
CA GLN A 43 5.74 -19.69 -5.07
C GLN A 43 4.36 -19.05 -5.08
N LEU A 44 4.20 -18.09 -4.18
CA LEU A 44 3.05 -17.20 -4.07
C LEU A 44 3.45 -15.79 -4.50
N PHE A 45 2.54 -15.11 -5.16
CA PHE A 45 2.63 -13.68 -5.44
C PHE A 45 1.84 -12.90 -4.41
N VAL A 46 2.50 -11.91 -3.81
CA VAL A 46 1.93 -11.04 -2.78
C VAL A 46 1.84 -9.63 -3.34
N TRP A 47 0.67 -9.01 -3.26
CA TRP A 47 0.39 -7.72 -3.89
C TRP A 47 -0.32 -6.76 -2.95
N LYS A 48 0.21 -5.55 -2.82
CA LYS A 48 -0.36 -4.44 -2.02
C LYS A 48 -0.30 -3.14 -2.79
N VAL A 49 -1.35 -2.34 -2.68
CA VAL A 49 -1.39 -0.92 -3.08
C VAL A 49 -2.02 -0.09 -1.98
N GLU A 50 -1.49 1.10 -1.74
CA GLU A 50 -1.99 2.03 -0.73
C GLU A 50 -1.64 3.47 -1.08
N THR A 51 -2.39 4.43 -0.50
CA THR A 51 -2.17 5.86 -0.71
C THR A 51 -1.44 6.52 0.45
N HIS A 52 -0.65 7.57 0.12
CA HIS A 52 0.00 8.42 1.11
C HIS A 52 -0.17 9.90 0.76
N ASN A 53 -1.43 10.34 0.63
CA ASN A 53 -1.82 11.63 0.03
C ASN A 53 -1.54 12.84 0.92
N SER A 54 -2.16 12.91 2.12
CA SER A 54 -2.02 14.07 3.03
C SER A 54 -0.60 14.25 3.54
N PRO A 55 0.14 13.19 3.93
CA PRO A 55 1.56 13.35 4.27
C PRO A 55 2.39 13.93 3.13
N SER A 56 2.12 13.51 1.88
CA SER A 56 2.81 14.03 0.69
C SER A 56 2.42 15.46 0.32
N ALA A 57 1.29 15.97 0.82
CA ALA A 57 0.93 17.38 0.67
C ALA A 57 1.69 18.29 1.65
N LEU A 58 2.04 17.80 2.84
CA LEU A 58 2.76 18.53 3.88
C LEU A 58 4.28 18.46 3.74
N ASP A 59 4.79 17.27 3.51
CA ASP A 59 6.19 16.96 3.22
C ASP A 59 6.24 16.03 2.01
N PRO A 60 6.32 16.57 0.80
CA PRO A 60 6.22 15.79 -0.43
C PRO A 60 7.25 14.67 -0.54
N TYR A 61 8.50 14.94 -0.16
CA TYR A 61 9.56 13.94 -0.18
C TYR A 61 9.36 12.88 0.93
N GLY A 62 9.19 13.32 2.19
CA GLY A 62 9.02 12.44 3.34
C GLY A 62 7.75 11.59 3.23
N GLY A 63 6.64 12.19 2.80
CA GLY A 63 5.39 11.48 2.57
C GLY A 63 5.48 10.44 1.47
N ALA A 64 6.10 10.75 0.33
CA ALA A 64 6.19 9.83 -0.80
C ALA A 64 7.19 8.68 -0.56
N ILE A 65 8.35 8.95 0.06
CA ILE A 65 9.30 7.88 0.41
C ILE A 65 8.66 6.89 1.40
N THR A 66 7.90 7.39 2.39
CA THR A 66 7.17 6.56 3.33
C THR A 66 6.05 5.78 2.64
N GLY A 67 5.39 6.34 1.65
CA GLY A 67 4.41 5.64 0.81
C GLY A 67 4.99 4.38 0.16
N ILE A 68 6.19 4.45 -0.42
CA ILE A 68 6.89 3.28 -0.96
C ILE A 68 7.31 2.31 0.15
N LEU A 69 7.92 2.82 1.22
CA LEU A 69 8.45 1.97 2.29
C LEU A 69 7.33 1.28 3.08
N GLY A 70 6.19 1.95 3.29
CA GLY A 70 4.99 1.35 3.88
C GLY A 70 4.47 0.19 3.03
N ASN A 71 4.26 0.44 1.73
CA ASN A 71 3.84 -0.62 0.80
C ASN A 71 4.82 -1.80 0.71
N ASN A 72 6.12 -1.56 0.85
CA ASN A 72 7.11 -2.64 0.91
C ASN A 72 6.97 -3.51 2.17
N ARG A 73 6.58 -2.92 3.30
CA ARG A 73 6.43 -3.66 4.57
C ARG A 73 5.26 -4.64 4.55
N ASP A 74 4.15 -4.30 3.92
CA ASP A 74 2.96 -5.16 3.91
C ASP A 74 3.22 -6.57 3.34
N PRO A 75 3.84 -6.74 2.14
CA PRO A 75 4.23 -8.07 1.68
C PRO A 75 5.22 -8.77 2.61
N MET A 76 6.16 -8.03 3.22
CA MET A 76 7.11 -8.60 4.18
C MET A 76 6.43 -9.05 5.48
N ALA A 77 5.26 -8.47 5.79
CA ALA A 77 4.45 -8.71 6.98
C ALA A 77 3.34 -9.75 6.77
N THR A 78 3.13 -10.22 5.55
CA THR A 78 2.04 -11.13 5.20
C THR A 78 2.38 -12.57 5.61
N GLY A 79 1.44 -13.26 6.27
CA GLY A 79 1.62 -14.63 6.73
C GLY A 79 2.80 -14.80 7.69
N VAL A 80 3.68 -15.76 7.42
CA VAL A 80 4.95 -15.94 8.16
C VAL A 80 5.84 -14.72 7.96
N GLY A 81 5.78 -14.08 6.81
CA GLY A 81 6.60 -12.93 6.46
C GLY A 81 7.76 -13.27 5.53
N GLY A 82 8.65 -12.30 5.34
CA GLY A 82 9.88 -12.50 4.56
C GLY A 82 9.66 -12.67 3.06
N ALA A 83 8.54 -12.16 2.50
CA ALA A 83 8.36 -12.11 1.06
C ALA A 83 9.46 -11.26 0.40
N LYS A 84 9.99 -11.76 -0.71
CA LYS A 84 11.03 -11.07 -1.49
C LYS A 84 10.39 -10.04 -2.40
N LEU A 85 10.62 -8.76 -2.10
CA LEU A 85 10.12 -7.65 -2.90
C LEU A 85 10.58 -7.81 -4.36
N LEU A 86 9.65 -7.75 -5.31
CA LEU A 86 9.90 -7.94 -6.72
C LEU A 86 9.96 -6.62 -7.48
N PHE A 87 8.95 -5.75 -7.30
CA PHE A 87 8.87 -4.44 -7.94
C PHE A 87 8.00 -3.47 -7.14
N ASN A 88 8.17 -2.17 -7.44
CA ASN A 88 7.25 -1.11 -7.07
C ASN A 88 6.51 -0.56 -8.30
N THR A 89 5.32 0.01 -8.06
CA THR A 89 4.53 0.80 -9.02
C THR A 89 3.96 2.02 -8.32
N ASN A 90 3.53 3.02 -9.10
CA ASN A 90 2.91 4.21 -8.54
C ASN A 90 1.87 4.82 -9.49
N VAL A 91 0.86 5.50 -8.94
CA VAL A 91 -0.06 6.36 -9.68
C VAL A 91 -0.11 7.71 -8.96
N LEU A 92 0.25 8.76 -9.67
CA LEU A 92 0.45 10.09 -9.12
C LEU A 92 -0.49 11.09 -9.78
N CYS A 93 -1.21 11.89 -8.98
CA CYS A 93 -2.01 12.99 -9.48
C CYS A 93 -1.56 14.29 -8.83
N PHE A 94 -1.27 15.29 -9.64
CA PHE A 94 -0.76 16.59 -9.22
C PHE A 94 -1.60 17.74 -9.77
N GLY A 95 -1.57 18.90 -9.10
CA GLY A 95 -1.96 20.17 -9.70
C GLY A 95 -1.00 20.58 -10.82
N ASN A 96 -1.40 21.59 -11.59
CA ASN A 96 -0.57 22.13 -12.66
C ASN A 96 0.77 22.64 -12.07
N PRO A 97 1.94 22.16 -12.54
CA PRO A 97 3.25 22.65 -12.07
C PRO A 97 3.50 24.14 -12.40
N ASP A 98 2.77 24.71 -13.34
CA ASP A 98 2.79 26.13 -13.70
C ASP A 98 1.61 26.91 -13.05
N TYR A 99 1.09 26.42 -11.93
CA TYR A 99 -0.01 27.04 -11.20
C TYR A 99 0.35 28.47 -10.77
N ASP A 100 -0.46 29.45 -11.18
CA ASP A 100 -0.22 30.88 -11.00
C ASP A 100 -1.26 31.59 -10.11
N LYS A 101 -2.22 30.81 -9.57
CA LYS A 101 -3.26 31.35 -8.69
C LYS A 101 -2.77 31.46 -7.25
N PRO A 102 -3.38 32.31 -6.40
CA PRO A 102 -3.05 32.39 -4.97
C PRO A 102 -3.18 31.01 -4.30
N LEU A 103 -2.20 30.68 -3.47
CA LEU A 103 -2.21 29.49 -2.63
C LEU A 103 -2.93 29.79 -1.31
N LEU A 104 -3.53 28.75 -0.72
CA LEU A 104 -4.06 28.82 0.65
C LEU A 104 -2.91 28.88 1.65
N THR A 105 -3.19 29.41 2.85
CA THR A 105 -2.21 29.46 3.94
C THR A 105 -1.71 28.05 4.26
N GLY A 106 -0.40 27.85 4.26
CA GLY A 106 0.24 26.56 4.51
C GLY A 106 0.26 25.59 3.31
N GLN A 107 -0.40 25.91 2.20
CA GLN A 107 -0.36 25.11 0.99
C GLN A 107 0.99 25.27 0.27
N LEU A 108 1.61 24.13 -0.08
CA LEU A 108 2.80 24.13 -0.95
C LEU A 108 2.41 24.33 -2.41
N HIS A 109 3.35 24.90 -3.19
CA HIS A 109 3.14 25.05 -4.63
C HIS A 109 3.08 23.69 -5.33
N PRO A 110 2.15 23.45 -6.30
CA PRO A 110 2.01 22.15 -6.99
C PRO A 110 3.29 21.62 -7.62
N ARG A 111 4.16 22.49 -8.15
CA ARG A 111 5.49 22.09 -8.65
C ARG A 111 6.37 21.51 -7.54
N GLN A 112 6.42 22.15 -6.38
CA GLN A 112 7.18 21.68 -5.22
C GLN A 112 6.67 20.33 -4.73
N ILE A 113 5.34 20.16 -4.69
CA ILE A 113 4.72 18.87 -4.35
C ILE A 113 5.13 17.80 -5.36
N MET A 114 5.00 18.07 -6.65
CA MET A 114 5.35 17.11 -7.72
C MET A 114 6.82 16.69 -7.64
N GLU A 115 7.74 17.65 -7.59
CA GLU A 115 9.18 17.39 -7.56
C GLU A 115 9.59 16.60 -6.30
N GLY A 116 9.06 16.98 -5.13
CA GLY A 116 9.32 16.29 -3.88
C GLY A 116 8.78 14.86 -3.87
N VAL A 117 7.55 14.64 -4.37
CA VAL A 117 6.96 13.30 -4.48
C VAL A 117 7.76 12.43 -5.43
N ILE A 118 8.13 12.91 -6.61
CA ILE A 118 8.94 12.15 -7.58
C ILE A 118 10.27 11.73 -6.95
N SER A 119 10.97 12.65 -6.26
CA SER A 119 12.22 12.34 -5.56
C SER A 119 12.03 11.34 -4.40
N GLY A 120 10.92 11.43 -3.67
CA GLY A 120 10.60 10.48 -2.61
C GLY A 120 10.35 9.07 -3.14
N ILE A 121 9.62 8.94 -4.27
CA ILE A 121 9.42 7.67 -4.97
C ILE A 121 10.76 7.10 -5.49
N GLU A 122 11.59 7.95 -6.11
CA GLU A 122 12.94 7.58 -6.55
C GLU A 122 13.75 6.95 -5.43
N ASP A 123 13.94 7.69 -4.35
CA ASP A 123 14.75 7.24 -3.21
C ASP A 123 14.17 6.02 -2.52
N GLY A 124 12.85 5.94 -2.39
CA GLY A 124 12.15 4.80 -1.80
C GLY A 124 12.40 3.50 -2.56
N GLY A 125 12.32 3.52 -3.89
CA GLY A 125 12.60 2.38 -4.75
C GLY A 125 14.09 2.12 -4.92
N ASN A 126 14.85 3.10 -5.41
CA ASN A 126 16.26 2.95 -5.78
C ASN A 126 17.13 2.54 -4.58
N LYS A 127 16.98 3.21 -3.43
CA LYS A 127 17.76 2.91 -2.22
C LYS A 127 17.33 1.60 -1.53
N SER A 128 16.12 1.12 -1.77
CA SER A 128 15.66 -0.20 -1.34
C SER A 128 16.14 -1.32 -2.27
N GLY A 129 16.67 -0.99 -3.44
CA GLY A 129 17.04 -1.95 -4.50
C GLY A 129 15.82 -2.67 -5.08
N VAL A 130 14.65 -1.99 -5.13
CA VAL A 130 13.40 -2.51 -5.69
C VAL A 130 13.07 -1.69 -6.94
N PRO A 131 12.95 -2.33 -8.14
CA PRO A 131 12.71 -1.59 -9.37
C PRO A 131 11.29 -0.99 -9.38
N THR A 132 11.18 0.28 -9.79
CA THR A 132 9.91 0.94 -10.09
C THR A 132 9.57 0.71 -11.57
N VAL A 133 8.64 -0.19 -11.85
CA VAL A 133 8.48 -0.76 -13.21
C VAL A 133 7.29 -0.20 -13.98
N ASN A 134 6.32 0.40 -13.28
CA ASN A 134 5.10 0.89 -13.89
C ASN A 134 4.57 2.10 -13.10
N GLY A 135 3.79 2.96 -13.75
CA GLY A 135 3.13 4.07 -13.10
C GLY A 135 2.42 4.99 -14.07
N SER A 136 1.61 5.89 -13.52
CA SER A 136 0.92 6.96 -14.24
C SER A 136 1.12 8.30 -13.54
N VAL A 137 1.14 9.38 -14.34
CA VAL A 137 1.16 10.76 -13.83
C VAL A 137 0.07 11.56 -14.50
N VAL A 138 -0.90 12.03 -13.70
CA VAL A 138 -2.07 12.78 -14.13
C VAL A 138 -2.04 14.19 -13.53
N PHE A 139 -2.44 15.18 -14.31
CA PHE A 139 -2.52 16.58 -13.89
C PHE A 139 -3.96 17.09 -13.93
N ASP A 140 -4.40 17.64 -12.81
CA ASP A 140 -5.67 18.36 -12.71
C ASP A 140 -5.57 19.38 -11.56
N ASP A 141 -6.06 20.60 -11.76
CA ASP A 141 -5.98 21.68 -10.75
C ASP A 141 -6.62 21.32 -9.40
N ARG A 142 -7.54 20.35 -9.38
CA ARG A 142 -8.15 19.84 -8.15
C ARG A 142 -7.17 19.13 -7.21
N TYR A 143 -6.02 18.70 -7.71
CA TYR A 143 -4.93 18.11 -6.92
C TYR A 143 -3.88 19.15 -6.46
N SER A 144 -4.15 20.44 -6.65
CA SER A 144 -3.17 21.51 -6.31
C SER A 144 -2.84 21.57 -4.82
N GLY A 145 -3.82 21.33 -3.94
CA GLY A 145 -3.62 21.37 -2.49
C GLY A 145 -3.30 20.02 -1.87
N LYS A 146 -3.83 18.95 -2.44
CA LYS A 146 -3.63 17.58 -1.96
C LYS A 146 -3.41 16.67 -3.16
N PRO A 147 -2.18 16.17 -3.37
CA PRO A 147 -1.88 15.25 -4.43
C PRO A 147 -2.53 13.90 -4.16
N LEU A 148 -2.61 13.06 -5.18
CA LEU A 148 -2.90 11.67 -5.02
C LEU A 148 -1.61 10.89 -5.27
N VAL A 149 -1.18 10.11 -4.28
CA VAL A 149 0.06 9.34 -4.30
C VAL A 149 -0.28 7.91 -3.97
N TYR A 150 -0.54 7.10 -5.00
CA TYR A 150 -0.65 5.66 -4.89
C TYR A 150 0.71 5.02 -5.03
N CYS A 151 1.03 4.12 -4.12
CA CYS A 151 2.20 3.26 -4.18
C CYS A 151 1.75 1.80 -4.19
N GLY A 152 2.50 0.95 -4.87
CA GLY A 152 2.22 -0.47 -4.92
C GLY A 152 3.49 -1.30 -4.90
N THR A 153 3.41 -2.51 -4.33
CA THR A 153 4.54 -3.44 -4.21
C THR A 153 4.09 -4.85 -4.51
N GLY A 154 4.74 -5.46 -5.50
CA GLY A 154 4.66 -6.90 -5.77
C GLY A 154 5.84 -7.64 -5.14
N ALA A 155 5.57 -8.81 -4.55
CA ALA A 155 6.60 -9.64 -3.92
C ALA A 155 6.33 -11.12 -4.15
N LEU A 156 7.35 -11.94 -3.90
CA LEU A 156 7.27 -13.39 -3.98
C LEU A 156 7.61 -14.01 -2.63
N MET A 157 6.84 -15.03 -2.24
CA MET A 157 7.12 -15.81 -1.06
C MET A 157 7.02 -17.30 -1.43
N PRO A 158 7.79 -18.20 -0.79
CA PRO A 158 7.63 -19.64 -1.00
C PRO A 158 6.22 -20.07 -0.63
N TYR A 159 5.69 -21.09 -1.29
CA TYR A 159 4.42 -21.71 -0.92
C TYR A 159 4.48 -22.31 0.50
N ASP A 160 5.64 -22.79 0.89
CA ASP A 160 5.87 -23.47 2.16
C ASP A 160 7.18 -23.02 2.82
N TYR A 161 7.14 -22.84 4.14
CA TYR A 161 8.31 -22.67 5.00
C TYR A 161 8.47 -23.90 5.90
N LYS A 162 9.31 -24.88 5.50
CA LYS A 162 9.61 -26.08 6.28
C LYS A 162 8.36 -26.90 6.68
N GLY A 163 7.45 -27.12 5.76
CA GLY A 163 6.23 -27.88 5.98
C GLY A 163 5.07 -27.07 6.58
N LYS A 164 5.21 -25.74 6.66
CA LYS A 164 4.15 -24.83 7.13
C LYS A 164 3.73 -23.89 6.00
N PRO A 165 2.41 -23.74 5.72
CA PRO A 165 1.92 -22.78 4.75
C PRO A 165 2.42 -21.36 5.05
N SER A 166 3.05 -20.71 4.06
CA SER A 166 3.69 -19.41 4.28
C SER A 166 2.71 -18.27 4.54
N TRP A 167 1.45 -18.40 4.13
CA TRP A 167 0.39 -17.40 4.29
C TRP A 167 -0.34 -17.46 5.64
N GLU A 168 -0.06 -18.45 6.48
CA GLU A 168 -0.71 -18.59 7.77
C GLU A 168 0.02 -17.82 8.87
N LYS A 169 -0.75 -17.38 9.87
CA LYS A 169 -0.25 -16.71 11.08
C LYS A 169 -0.63 -17.50 12.33
N PRO A 170 0.01 -18.66 12.60
CA PRO A 170 -0.25 -19.40 13.83
C PRO A 170 0.39 -18.70 15.03
N ILE A 171 -0.38 -18.46 16.09
CA ILE A 171 0.09 -17.85 17.35
C ILE A 171 -0.45 -18.63 18.53
N ASP A 172 0.43 -19.06 19.40
CA ASP A 172 0.09 -19.77 20.62
C ASP A 172 0.43 -18.93 21.88
N ALA A 173 -0.28 -19.20 22.97
CA ALA A 173 0.09 -18.60 24.26
C ALA A 173 1.51 -19.01 24.66
N GLY A 174 2.32 -18.05 25.06
CA GLY A 174 3.75 -18.23 25.36
C GLY A 174 4.69 -17.81 24.23
N ASP A 175 4.21 -17.64 23.01
CA ASP A 175 5.03 -17.09 21.91
C ASP A 175 5.51 -15.67 22.26
N ARG A 176 6.76 -15.36 21.89
CA ARG A 176 7.39 -14.08 22.19
C ARG A 176 7.02 -13.03 21.15
N ILE A 177 6.90 -11.78 21.63
CA ILE A 177 6.70 -10.58 20.78
C ILE A 177 8.05 -9.91 20.61
N VAL A 178 8.62 -10.01 19.42
CA VAL A 178 9.92 -9.40 19.10
C VAL A 178 9.74 -8.29 18.07
N VAL A 179 10.14 -7.07 18.41
CA VAL A 179 10.17 -5.94 17.48
C VAL A 179 11.51 -5.91 16.77
N ALA A 180 11.47 -5.81 15.44
CA ALA A 180 12.65 -5.71 14.57
C ALA A 180 12.68 -4.36 13.86
N GLY A 181 13.88 -3.74 13.78
CA GLY A 181 14.13 -2.58 12.93
C GLY A 181 14.29 -1.26 13.66
N GLY A 182 13.60 -0.21 13.22
CA GLY A 182 13.78 1.15 13.72
C GLY A 182 13.32 1.40 15.15
N ARG A 183 13.80 2.51 15.73
CA ARG A 183 13.44 2.93 17.08
C ARG A 183 12.22 3.86 17.07
N VAL A 184 11.51 3.92 18.20
CA VAL A 184 10.30 4.71 18.39
C VAL A 184 10.61 6.16 18.75
N GLY A 185 9.98 7.09 18.06
CA GLY A 185 9.91 8.53 18.36
C GLY A 185 8.46 9.01 18.44
N LYS A 186 8.25 10.33 18.43
CA LYS A 186 6.89 10.94 18.34
C LYS A 186 6.38 11.06 16.91
N ASP A 187 7.16 10.66 15.95
CA ASP A 187 6.84 10.74 14.53
C ASP A 187 5.63 9.86 14.21
N GLY A 188 4.73 10.39 13.40
CA GLY A 188 3.55 9.69 12.90
C GLY A 188 2.46 9.40 13.91
N ILE A 189 2.48 9.96 15.12
CA ILE A 189 1.36 9.81 16.06
C ILE A 189 0.10 10.39 15.42
N HIS A 190 -0.93 9.56 15.26
CA HIS A 190 -2.15 9.84 14.50
C HIS A 190 -1.93 10.10 12.99
N GLY A 191 -0.80 9.70 12.42
CA GLY A 191 -0.47 9.94 11.01
C GLY A 191 -1.45 9.29 10.05
N ALA A 192 -1.87 8.06 10.31
CA ALA A 192 -2.88 7.38 9.50
C ALA A 192 -4.25 8.05 9.57
N THR A 193 -4.70 8.48 10.75
CA THR A 193 -5.94 9.26 10.91
C THR A 193 -5.84 10.58 10.15
N PHE A 194 -4.70 11.25 10.26
CA PHE A 194 -4.42 12.51 9.55
C PHE A 194 -4.47 12.33 8.02
N SER A 195 -4.06 11.18 7.50
CA SER A 195 -4.11 10.88 6.07
C SER A 195 -5.52 10.93 5.47
N SER A 196 -6.55 10.77 6.30
CA SER A 196 -7.95 10.72 5.89
C SER A 196 -8.73 12.02 6.09
N ILE A 197 -8.14 13.03 6.74
CA ILE A 197 -8.81 14.31 7.00
C ILE A 197 -8.39 15.41 6.02
N GLU A 198 -9.15 16.50 6.01
CA GLU A 198 -8.79 17.73 5.27
C GLU A 198 -7.55 18.37 5.89
N ILE A 199 -6.73 18.97 5.04
CA ILE A 199 -5.52 19.69 5.45
C ILE A 199 -5.88 21.14 5.65
N ASP A 200 -5.47 21.69 6.78
CA ASP A 200 -5.63 23.10 7.14
C ASP A 200 -4.29 23.72 7.62
N GLU A 201 -4.32 25.00 7.99
CA GLU A 201 -3.14 25.73 8.48
C GLU A 201 -2.60 25.24 9.84
N HIS A 202 -3.36 24.41 10.55
CA HIS A 202 -3.00 23.82 11.84
C HIS A 202 -2.49 22.38 11.73
N SER A 203 -2.49 21.84 10.52
CA SER A 203 -2.07 20.46 10.26
C SER A 203 -0.59 20.25 10.63
N PRO A 204 -0.28 19.36 11.60
CA PRO A 204 1.07 19.25 12.13
C PRO A 204 1.99 18.50 11.16
N SER A 205 3.11 19.10 10.78
CA SER A 205 4.15 18.43 9.99
C SER A 205 4.75 17.19 10.70
N SER A 206 4.67 17.14 12.04
CA SER A 206 5.10 15.99 12.85
C SER A 206 4.22 14.73 12.64
N ALA A 207 3.05 14.86 12.03
CA ALA A 207 2.23 13.71 11.63
C ALA A 207 2.83 12.96 10.42
N VAL A 208 3.75 13.57 9.68
CA VAL A 208 4.45 12.91 8.58
C VAL A 208 5.55 12.00 9.13
N GLN A 209 5.45 10.72 8.81
CA GLN A 209 6.53 9.76 9.07
C GLN A 209 7.60 9.94 7.98
N ILE A 210 8.88 9.80 8.37
CA ILE A 210 9.99 9.80 7.41
C ILE A 210 10.65 8.44 7.43
N GLY A 211 10.58 7.74 6.32
CA GLY A 211 11.12 6.40 6.16
C GLY A 211 12.64 6.40 5.93
N SER A 212 13.28 5.27 6.27
CA SER A 212 14.71 4.99 6.07
C SER A 212 14.91 3.75 5.19
N PRO A 213 15.16 3.91 3.88
CA PRO A 213 15.32 2.77 2.98
C PRO A 213 16.41 1.80 3.39
N ILE A 214 17.54 2.29 3.95
CA ILE A 214 18.63 1.41 4.40
C ILE A 214 18.22 0.55 5.60
N THR A 215 17.46 1.08 6.54
CA THR A 215 16.95 0.31 7.67
C THR A 215 15.97 -0.74 7.17
N GLN A 216 15.04 -0.37 6.28
CA GLN A 216 14.11 -1.31 5.68
C GLN A 216 14.83 -2.42 4.88
N LYS A 217 15.85 -2.06 4.10
CA LYS A 217 16.63 -3.04 3.33
C LYS A 217 17.29 -4.09 4.22
N LYS A 218 17.90 -3.67 5.33
CA LYS A 218 18.48 -4.59 6.33
C LYS A 218 17.42 -5.51 6.93
N VAL A 219 16.28 -4.96 7.35
CA VAL A 219 15.15 -5.73 7.92
C VAL A 219 14.59 -6.71 6.88
N ALA A 220 14.40 -6.28 5.63
CA ALA A 220 13.90 -7.14 4.55
C ALA A 220 14.82 -8.35 4.30
N ASP A 221 16.12 -8.11 4.17
CA ASP A 221 17.09 -9.19 3.94
C ASP A 221 17.18 -10.13 5.14
N PHE A 222 17.08 -9.60 6.35
CA PHE A 222 17.04 -10.39 7.58
C PHE A 222 15.79 -11.28 7.64
N LEU A 223 14.60 -10.72 7.40
CA LEU A 223 13.33 -11.46 7.45
C LEU A 223 13.32 -12.62 6.46
N VAL A 224 13.76 -12.39 5.22
CA VAL A 224 13.87 -13.46 4.22
C VAL A 224 14.70 -14.63 4.76
N LYS A 225 15.86 -14.36 5.36
CA LYS A 225 16.73 -15.41 5.92
C LYS A 225 16.13 -16.06 7.16
N ALA A 226 15.56 -15.29 8.06
CA ALA A 226 14.97 -15.77 9.29
C ALA A 226 13.76 -16.68 9.05
N CYS A 227 12.87 -16.30 8.12
CA CYS A 227 11.73 -17.12 7.71
C CYS A 227 12.17 -18.42 7.01
N LEU A 228 13.13 -18.35 6.08
CA LEU A 228 13.71 -19.55 5.44
C LEU A 228 14.40 -20.47 6.43
N ALA A 229 14.99 -19.93 7.50
CA ALA A 229 15.56 -20.73 8.57
C ALA A 229 14.51 -21.32 9.51
N GLY A 230 13.25 -20.90 9.43
CA GLY A 230 12.14 -21.33 10.31
C GLY A 230 12.22 -20.73 11.70
N LEU A 231 12.83 -19.55 11.84
CA LEU A 231 13.00 -18.83 13.11
C LEU A 231 11.84 -17.90 13.43
N VAL A 232 10.99 -17.59 12.45
CA VAL A 232 9.82 -16.72 12.58
C VAL A 232 8.56 -17.55 12.40
N LYS A 233 7.60 -17.38 13.28
CA LYS A 233 6.30 -18.06 13.24
C LYS A 233 5.29 -17.30 12.40
N CYS A 234 5.21 -16.00 12.61
CA CYS A 234 4.52 -15.06 11.72
C CYS A 234 5.00 -13.62 12.02
N SER A 235 4.57 -12.69 11.18
CA SER A 235 4.94 -11.28 11.32
C SER A 235 3.80 -10.34 10.92
N THR A 236 3.87 -9.10 11.40
CA THR A 236 3.10 -7.96 10.90
C THR A 236 3.94 -6.70 10.97
N ASP A 237 3.60 -5.66 10.18
CA ASP A 237 4.31 -4.39 10.27
C ASP A 237 3.73 -3.49 11.36
N ASN A 238 4.50 -2.47 11.77
CA ASN A 238 4.06 -1.42 12.67
C ASN A 238 3.75 -0.16 11.84
N GLY A 239 2.71 -0.22 11.04
CA GLY A 239 2.20 0.88 10.23
C GLY A 239 1.30 1.81 11.04
N ALA A 240 0.07 2.00 10.56
CA ALA A 240 -0.97 2.77 11.24
C ALA A 240 -1.20 2.29 12.68
N GLY A 241 -1.19 3.22 13.65
CA GLY A 241 -1.37 2.90 15.07
C GLY A 241 -0.18 2.20 15.75
N GLY A 242 0.90 1.94 15.04
CA GLY A 242 2.14 1.40 15.57
C GLY A 242 1.99 0.04 16.29
N LEU A 243 2.50 -0.06 17.53
CA LEU A 243 2.40 -1.29 18.32
C LEU A 243 0.96 -1.62 18.72
N SER A 244 0.08 -0.63 18.85
CA SER A 244 -1.32 -0.86 19.24
C SER A 244 -2.08 -1.65 18.18
N SER A 245 -1.85 -1.34 16.91
CA SER A 245 -2.43 -2.06 15.76
C SER A 245 -1.76 -3.43 15.60
N SER A 246 -0.45 -3.46 15.43
CA SER A 246 0.27 -4.70 15.13
C SER A 246 0.09 -5.78 16.19
N ILE A 247 0.25 -5.45 17.48
CA ILE A 247 0.09 -6.43 18.57
C ILE A 247 -1.40 -6.70 18.81
N GLY A 248 -2.26 -5.68 18.72
CA GLY A 248 -3.70 -5.85 18.88
C GLY A 248 -4.27 -6.85 17.86
N GLU A 249 -3.89 -6.73 16.59
CA GLU A 249 -4.29 -7.67 15.53
C GLU A 249 -3.77 -9.09 15.76
N LEU A 250 -2.48 -9.23 16.08
CA LEU A 250 -1.90 -10.55 16.35
C LEU A 250 -2.52 -11.20 17.62
N ALA A 251 -2.83 -10.39 18.63
CA ALA A 251 -3.43 -10.87 19.88
C ALA A 251 -4.87 -11.38 19.70
N THR A 252 -5.59 -11.01 18.62
CA THR A 252 -6.88 -11.65 18.29
C THR A 252 -6.74 -13.13 17.96
N ILE A 253 -5.61 -13.53 17.41
CA ILE A 253 -5.36 -14.93 17.02
C ILE A 253 -5.09 -15.79 18.25
N SER A 254 -4.27 -15.30 19.19
CA SER A 254 -3.94 -16.02 20.42
C SER A 254 -4.97 -15.87 21.53
N GLY A 255 -5.73 -14.78 21.53
CA GLY A 255 -6.68 -14.41 22.58
C GLY A 255 -6.16 -13.44 23.62
N GLY A 256 -4.98 -12.85 23.45
CA GLY A 256 -4.43 -11.85 24.33
C GLY A 256 -2.91 -11.67 24.26
N ALA A 257 -2.38 -10.63 24.92
CA ALA A 257 -0.95 -10.38 24.97
C ALA A 257 -0.54 -9.56 26.20
N VAL A 258 0.71 -9.69 26.62
CA VAL A 258 1.39 -8.84 27.60
C VAL A 258 2.53 -8.11 26.91
N VAL A 259 2.57 -6.79 27.06
CA VAL A 259 3.56 -5.91 26.42
C VAL A 259 4.25 -5.03 27.45
N ASP A 260 5.58 -5.09 27.51
CA ASP A 260 6.43 -4.29 28.38
C ASP A 260 7.01 -3.10 27.58
N LEU A 261 6.37 -1.93 27.64
CA LEU A 261 6.74 -0.76 26.84
C LEU A 261 8.11 -0.17 27.20
N GLU A 262 8.60 -0.37 28.43
CA GLU A 262 9.94 0.07 28.84
C GLU A 262 11.07 -0.63 28.09
N LYS A 263 10.80 -1.78 27.47
CA LYS A 263 11.77 -2.53 26.66
C LYS A 263 11.85 -2.01 25.22
N VAL A 264 10.85 -1.25 24.76
CA VAL A 264 10.79 -0.75 23.37
C VAL A 264 11.96 0.21 23.12
N PRO A 265 12.76 0.00 22.06
CA PRO A 265 13.90 0.86 21.77
C PRO A 265 13.42 2.25 21.31
N LEU A 266 13.92 3.31 21.94
CA LEU A 266 13.52 4.68 21.71
C LEU A 266 14.59 5.46 20.94
N LYS A 267 14.16 6.41 20.07
CA LYS A 267 15.05 7.38 19.42
C LYS A 267 15.64 8.37 20.42
N TYR A 268 14.88 8.73 21.47
CA TYR A 268 15.25 9.66 22.53
C TYR A 268 14.40 9.40 23.78
N ALA A 269 14.90 9.83 24.94
CA ALA A 269 14.21 9.68 26.22
C ALA A 269 13.03 10.66 26.37
N GLY A 270 12.10 10.35 27.29
CA GLY A 270 11.00 11.23 27.68
C GLY A 270 9.68 10.98 26.96
N LEU A 271 9.58 9.92 26.18
CA LEU A 271 8.30 9.47 25.60
C LEU A 271 7.39 8.90 26.71
N LYS A 272 6.11 9.25 26.65
CA LYS A 272 5.08 8.69 27.50
C LYS A 272 4.68 7.28 27.02
N PRO A 273 4.16 6.39 27.88
CA PRO A 273 3.76 5.04 27.49
C PRO A 273 2.82 5.01 26.28
N TRP A 274 1.81 5.88 26.24
CA TRP A 274 0.88 5.94 25.10
C TRP A 274 1.56 6.42 23.81
N GLU A 275 2.53 7.37 23.88
CA GLU A 275 3.29 7.83 22.72
C GLU A 275 4.14 6.67 22.15
N ILE A 276 4.70 5.82 22.99
CA ILE A 276 5.45 4.62 22.58
C ILE A 276 4.53 3.62 21.87
N PHE A 277 3.34 3.43 22.43
CA PHE A 277 2.41 2.39 21.99
C PHE A 277 1.74 2.71 20.64
N VAL A 278 1.36 4.00 20.41
CA VAL A 278 0.65 4.42 19.19
C VAL A 278 1.54 5.10 18.14
N SER A 279 2.84 5.25 18.41
CA SER A 279 3.76 5.86 17.43
C SER A 279 3.84 5.05 16.15
N GLU A 280 3.78 5.72 15.02
CA GLU A 280 3.91 5.16 13.68
C GLU A 280 5.34 5.33 13.12
N SER A 281 6.36 5.43 13.98
CA SER A 281 7.77 5.46 13.55
C SER A 281 8.06 4.29 12.61
N GLN A 282 8.69 4.58 11.48
CA GLN A 282 8.78 3.66 10.34
C GLN A 282 9.83 2.55 10.52
N GLU A 283 9.86 1.59 9.58
CA GLU A 283 10.77 0.44 9.46
C GLU A 283 10.76 -0.49 10.67
N ARG A 284 9.60 -0.71 11.28
CA ARG A 284 9.42 -1.63 12.39
C ARG A 284 8.50 -2.78 11.99
N MET A 285 8.87 -3.97 12.43
CA MET A 285 8.09 -5.21 12.26
C MET A 285 7.88 -5.85 13.61
N SER A 286 6.67 -6.34 13.87
CA SER A 286 6.35 -7.19 15.02
C SER A 286 6.41 -8.66 14.59
N LEU A 287 7.28 -9.44 15.22
CA LEU A 287 7.54 -10.84 14.92
C LEU A 287 7.01 -11.72 16.04
N VAL A 288 6.41 -12.83 15.70
CA VAL A 288 5.98 -13.88 16.63
C VAL A 288 7.00 -15.01 16.59
N ILE A 289 7.59 -15.29 17.74
CA ILE A 289 8.75 -16.19 17.86
C ILE A 289 8.49 -17.22 18.96
N GLU A 290 8.66 -18.50 18.64
CA GLU A 290 8.66 -19.54 19.68
C GLU A 290 9.83 -19.29 20.66
N GLU A 291 9.61 -19.47 21.97
CA GLU A 291 10.60 -19.18 23.04
C GLU A 291 11.99 -19.73 22.72
N HIS A 292 12.08 -20.97 22.24
CA HIS A 292 13.35 -21.63 21.94
C HIS A 292 14.06 -21.08 20.68
N GLN A 293 13.38 -20.32 19.84
CA GLN A 293 13.93 -19.69 18.62
C GLN A 293 14.46 -18.27 18.87
N VAL A 294 14.20 -17.68 20.03
CA VAL A 294 14.62 -16.31 20.36
C VAL A 294 16.14 -16.15 20.25
N ALA A 295 16.90 -17.00 20.93
CA ALA A 295 18.36 -16.89 20.95
C ALA A 295 19.00 -17.04 19.53
N PRO A 296 18.66 -18.06 18.70
CA PRO A 296 19.19 -18.16 17.33
C PRO A 296 18.76 -16.97 16.44
N LEU A 297 17.55 -16.43 16.63
CA LEU A 297 17.09 -15.26 15.87
C LEU A 297 17.93 -14.01 16.20
N PHE A 298 18.21 -13.76 17.48
CA PHE A 298 19.03 -12.62 17.93
C PHE A 298 20.48 -12.72 17.43
N GLU A 299 21.07 -13.91 17.42
CA GLU A 299 22.41 -14.13 16.83
C GLU A 299 22.42 -13.81 15.32
N MET A 300 21.40 -14.25 14.58
CA MET A 300 21.28 -13.93 13.14
C MET A 300 21.12 -12.42 12.94
N ALA A 301 20.27 -11.75 13.70
CA ALA A 301 20.02 -10.31 13.60
C ALA A 301 21.30 -9.51 13.90
N LYS A 302 22.04 -9.90 14.93
CA LYS A 302 23.33 -9.29 15.26
C LYS A 302 24.33 -9.41 14.12
N ALA A 303 24.43 -10.57 13.47
CA ALA A 303 25.30 -10.80 12.33
C ALA A 303 24.88 -9.98 11.08
N MET A 304 23.62 -9.56 10.99
CA MET A 304 23.06 -8.77 9.89
C MET A 304 22.86 -7.28 10.25
N GLU A 305 23.29 -6.87 11.45
CA GLU A 305 23.16 -5.50 11.97
C GLU A 305 21.69 -5.02 11.99
N VAL A 306 20.76 -5.89 12.40
CA VAL A 306 19.35 -5.57 12.64
C VAL A 306 19.11 -5.51 14.14
N GLU A 307 18.50 -4.42 14.62
CA GLU A 307 18.11 -4.28 16.02
C GLU A 307 16.86 -5.13 16.29
N LEU A 308 16.92 -6.00 17.28
CA LEU A 308 15.79 -6.78 17.79
C LEU A 308 15.59 -6.51 19.27
N THR A 309 14.32 -6.49 19.68
CA THR A 309 13.95 -6.37 21.09
C THR A 309 12.75 -7.23 21.40
N ASP A 310 12.89 -8.10 22.41
CA ASP A 310 11.78 -8.87 22.98
C ASP A 310 11.02 -7.99 23.97
N ILE A 311 9.78 -7.66 23.64
CA ILE A 311 8.94 -6.72 24.39
C ILE A 311 7.76 -7.37 25.11
N GLY A 312 7.60 -8.69 25.01
CA GLY A 312 6.46 -9.35 25.65
C GLY A 312 6.15 -10.73 25.11
N TYR A 313 4.94 -11.18 25.36
CA TYR A 313 4.48 -12.51 24.96
C TYR A 313 2.97 -12.57 24.78
N PHE A 314 2.50 -13.50 23.96
CA PHE A 314 1.09 -13.75 23.72
C PHE A 314 0.47 -14.61 24.84
N THR A 315 -0.81 -14.35 25.11
CA THR A 315 -1.63 -15.07 26.10
C THR A 315 -2.93 -15.56 25.44
N SER A 316 -3.76 -16.24 26.21
CA SER A 316 -5.11 -16.67 25.81
C SER A 316 -6.17 -16.28 26.84
N ASP A 317 -5.90 -15.24 27.65
CA ASP A 317 -6.76 -14.81 28.76
C ASP A 317 -7.84 -13.80 28.38
N GLY A 318 -7.90 -13.39 27.11
CA GLY A 318 -8.89 -12.44 26.59
C GLY A 318 -8.52 -10.98 26.74
N TYR A 319 -7.30 -10.66 27.16
CA TYR A 319 -6.90 -9.29 27.46
C TYR A 319 -5.59 -8.87 26.79
N LEU A 320 -5.50 -7.59 26.46
CA LEU A 320 -4.27 -6.89 26.10
C LEU A 320 -3.77 -6.11 27.33
N ASP A 321 -2.71 -6.64 27.98
CA ASP A 321 -2.09 -6.10 29.20
C ASP A 321 -0.84 -5.29 28.83
N ILE A 322 -0.95 -3.96 28.86
CA ILE A 322 0.15 -3.05 28.55
C ILE A 322 0.79 -2.56 29.82
N ARG A 323 2.09 -2.74 29.95
CA ARG A 323 2.90 -2.40 31.13
C ARG A 323 3.97 -1.38 30.82
N TYR A 324 4.31 -0.60 31.83
CA TYR A 324 5.44 0.31 31.83
C TYR A 324 6.03 0.42 33.22
N ASN A 325 7.33 0.14 33.37
CA ASN A 325 8.01 0.02 34.69
C ASN A 325 7.30 -0.94 35.66
N ASN A 326 6.88 -2.10 35.20
CA ASN A 326 6.12 -3.13 35.93
C ASN A 326 4.71 -2.69 36.39
N GLU A 327 4.22 -1.52 36.01
CA GLU A 327 2.85 -1.08 36.30
C GLU A 327 1.95 -1.27 35.06
N LYS A 328 0.70 -1.66 35.28
CA LYS A 328 -0.30 -1.72 34.20
C LYS A 328 -0.72 -0.31 33.83
N VAL A 329 -0.44 0.11 32.58
CA VAL A 329 -0.84 1.41 32.03
C VAL A 329 -2.08 1.31 31.15
N ALA A 330 -2.39 0.11 30.62
CA ALA A 330 -3.66 -0.21 30.00
C ALA A 330 -3.98 -1.71 30.18
N TYR A 331 -5.26 -2.03 30.27
CA TYR A 331 -5.78 -3.40 30.34
C TYR A 331 -7.10 -3.45 29.61
N LEU A 332 -7.07 -3.99 28.40
CA LEU A 332 -8.17 -3.91 27.44
C LEU A 332 -8.72 -5.29 27.13
N ASP A 333 -10.04 -5.41 27.18
CA ASP A 333 -10.73 -6.61 26.70
C ASP A 333 -10.59 -6.72 25.18
N MET A 334 -10.20 -7.89 24.68
CA MET A 334 -9.93 -8.10 23.23
C MET A 334 -11.21 -7.97 22.40
N THR A 335 -12.37 -8.40 22.91
CA THR A 335 -13.64 -8.26 22.21
C THR A 335 -14.05 -6.79 22.11
N PHE A 336 -13.89 -6.03 23.22
CA PHE A 336 -14.15 -4.60 23.20
C PHE A 336 -13.22 -3.86 22.22
N LEU A 337 -11.94 -4.23 22.17
CA LEU A 337 -10.96 -3.59 21.30
C LEU A 337 -11.31 -3.74 19.81
N HIS A 338 -11.84 -4.90 19.40
CA HIS A 338 -12.11 -5.21 17.99
C HIS A 338 -13.58 -5.05 17.56
N GLU A 339 -14.52 -5.20 18.48
CA GLU A 339 -15.96 -5.18 18.17
C GLU A 339 -16.72 -4.05 18.89
N GLY A 340 -16.04 -3.31 19.79
CA GLY A 340 -16.66 -2.28 20.62
C GLY A 340 -17.03 -0.99 19.89
N ASP A 341 -16.56 -0.81 18.65
CA ASP A 341 -16.85 0.40 17.87
C ASP A 341 -18.28 0.33 17.28
N PRO A 342 -19.15 1.33 17.54
CA PRO A 342 -20.51 1.34 17.00
C PRO A 342 -20.50 1.38 15.47
N GLN A 343 -21.29 0.50 14.86
CA GLN A 343 -21.42 0.47 13.40
C GLN A 343 -22.08 1.77 12.90
N LYS A 344 -21.31 2.57 12.15
CA LYS A 344 -21.82 3.78 11.50
C LYS A 344 -22.70 3.43 10.30
N ILE A 345 -23.90 4.00 10.25
CA ILE A 345 -24.82 3.86 9.12
C ILE A 345 -24.82 5.17 8.34
N MET A 346 -24.43 5.10 7.08
CA MET A 346 -24.40 6.24 6.17
C MET A 346 -25.42 6.05 5.05
N TYR A 347 -26.06 7.13 4.63
CA TYR A 347 -27.09 7.11 3.59
C TYR A 347 -26.58 7.75 2.31
N ALA A 348 -26.53 6.96 1.25
CA ALA A 348 -26.20 7.43 -0.10
C ALA A 348 -27.48 7.88 -0.83
N GLN A 349 -27.39 8.97 -1.57
CA GLN A 349 -28.44 9.44 -2.46
C GLN A 349 -27.81 9.86 -3.78
N TRP A 350 -28.27 9.30 -4.89
CA TRP A 350 -27.80 9.63 -6.22
C TRP A 350 -28.84 10.44 -6.97
N ASP A 351 -28.49 11.67 -7.32
CA ASP A 351 -29.25 12.51 -8.23
C ASP A 351 -28.44 12.63 -9.53
N LYS A 352 -28.91 11.94 -10.58
CA LYS A 352 -28.17 11.88 -11.86
C LYS A 352 -28.07 13.30 -12.45
N PRO A 353 -26.85 13.80 -12.72
CA PRO A 353 -26.68 15.12 -13.31
C PRO A 353 -27.23 15.17 -14.73
N THR A 354 -27.87 16.28 -15.08
CA THR A 354 -28.24 16.55 -16.48
C THR A 354 -27.06 17.23 -17.16
N LEU A 355 -26.40 16.50 -18.04
CA LEU A 355 -25.25 16.99 -18.78
C LEU A 355 -25.70 17.45 -20.19
N GLN A 356 -24.99 18.42 -20.74
CA GLN A 356 -25.16 18.89 -22.12
C GLN A 356 -23.94 18.52 -22.94
N GLU A 357 -24.17 18.07 -24.15
CA GLU A 357 -23.08 17.83 -25.11
C GLU A 357 -22.28 19.13 -25.35
N PRO A 358 -20.94 19.06 -25.28
CA PRO A 358 -20.13 20.25 -25.53
C PRO A 358 -20.19 20.68 -27.02
N SER A 359 -20.31 21.97 -27.24
CA SER A 359 -20.13 22.52 -28.59
C SER A 359 -18.64 22.54 -28.93
N LEU A 360 -18.25 21.76 -29.92
CA LEU A 360 -16.85 21.74 -30.37
C LEU A 360 -16.60 22.94 -31.33
N PRO A 361 -15.50 23.69 -31.10
CA PRO A 361 -15.15 24.77 -32.02
C PRO A 361 -14.74 24.26 -33.39
N THR A 362 -15.02 25.02 -34.44
CA THR A 362 -14.51 24.71 -35.78
C THR A 362 -12.99 24.90 -35.79
N VAL A 363 -12.27 23.85 -36.17
CA VAL A 363 -10.81 23.86 -36.24
C VAL A 363 -10.37 24.20 -37.64
N SER A 364 -9.59 25.28 -37.81
CA SER A 364 -9.01 25.69 -39.09
C SER A 364 -7.65 25.04 -39.37
N ASN A 365 -6.91 24.66 -38.32
CA ASN A 365 -5.57 24.06 -38.44
C ASN A 365 -5.38 22.88 -37.46
N TYR A 366 -5.58 21.68 -37.96
CA TYR A 366 -5.42 20.46 -37.18
C TYR A 366 -3.96 20.18 -36.76
N ASN A 367 -2.95 20.72 -37.47
CA ASN A 367 -1.55 20.56 -37.07
C ASN A 367 -1.26 21.32 -35.79
N GLU A 368 -1.80 22.52 -35.60
CA GLU A 368 -1.67 23.26 -34.33
C GLU A 368 -2.37 22.52 -33.17
N VAL A 369 -3.56 21.99 -33.42
CA VAL A 369 -4.26 21.19 -32.39
C VAL A 369 -3.44 19.97 -31.99
N LEU A 370 -2.87 19.26 -32.96
CA LEU A 370 -2.04 18.09 -32.68
C LEU A 370 -0.80 18.46 -31.87
N VAL A 371 -0.08 19.51 -32.26
CA VAL A 371 1.12 19.97 -31.55
C VAL A 371 0.79 20.38 -30.09
N ASN A 372 -0.30 21.14 -29.91
CA ASN A 372 -0.75 21.57 -28.59
C ASN A 372 -1.18 20.38 -27.72
N LEU A 373 -1.88 19.40 -28.30
CA LEU A 373 -2.30 18.20 -27.61
C LEU A 373 -1.07 17.37 -27.16
N MET A 374 -0.12 17.15 -28.06
CA MET A 374 1.12 16.42 -27.76
C MET A 374 1.98 17.12 -26.71
N GLY A 375 1.90 18.44 -26.60
CA GLY A 375 2.58 19.24 -25.57
C GLY A 375 1.81 19.36 -24.26
N SER A 376 0.55 18.91 -24.19
CA SER A 376 -0.26 19.02 -22.99
C SER A 376 0.23 18.12 -21.86
N LEU A 377 0.08 18.56 -20.60
CA LEU A 377 0.60 17.88 -19.41
C LEU A 377 0.16 16.40 -19.30
N ASN A 378 -1.06 16.06 -19.73
CA ASN A 378 -1.57 14.68 -19.62
C ASN A 378 -1.17 13.78 -20.81
N ILE A 379 -0.56 14.33 -21.86
CA ILE A 379 -0.18 13.60 -23.08
C ILE A 379 1.34 13.57 -23.29
N CYS A 380 2.06 14.63 -22.89
CA CYS A 380 3.49 14.74 -23.14
C CYS A 380 4.30 13.62 -22.50
N SER A 381 5.54 13.43 -22.99
CA SER A 381 6.45 12.37 -22.53
C SER A 381 6.71 12.42 -21.01
N ARG A 382 6.77 11.24 -20.40
CA ARG A 382 7.17 11.02 -19.00
C ARG A 382 8.64 10.56 -18.88
N GLU A 383 9.41 10.64 -19.97
CA GLU A 383 10.80 10.14 -19.99
C GLU A 383 11.67 10.73 -18.88
N SER A 384 11.51 12.03 -18.54
CA SER A 384 12.26 12.70 -17.49
C SER A 384 11.98 12.16 -16.09
N ILE A 385 10.78 11.66 -15.83
CA ILE A 385 10.39 11.01 -14.57
C ILE A 385 10.90 9.57 -14.57
N ILE A 386 10.59 8.82 -15.63
CA ILE A 386 10.94 7.39 -15.74
C ILE A 386 12.45 7.18 -15.55
N ARG A 387 13.30 8.06 -16.10
CA ARG A 387 14.76 7.91 -16.03
C ARG A 387 15.37 8.20 -14.65
N GLN A 388 14.59 8.70 -13.70
CA GLN A 388 15.01 8.84 -12.31
C GLN A 388 14.90 7.50 -11.56
N TYR A 389 14.03 6.61 -12.02
CA TYR A 389 13.74 5.35 -11.34
C TYR A 389 14.59 4.20 -11.89
N ASP A 390 15.17 3.41 -10.99
CA ASP A 390 15.72 2.10 -11.34
C ASP A 390 14.57 1.15 -11.70
N HIS A 391 14.54 0.67 -12.92
CA HIS A 391 13.48 -0.25 -13.39
C HIS A 391 14.02 -1.63 -13.81
N GLU A 392 15.33 -1.87 -13.65
CA GLU A 392 16.01 -3.12 -14.04
C GLU A 392 16.89 -3.72 -12.94
N VAL A 393 16.96 -3.10 -11.75
CA VAL A 393 17.96 -3.38 -10.71
C VAL A 393 18.05 -4.84 -10.27
N LYS A 394 16.98 -5.63 -10.38
CA LYS A 394 16.97 -7.07 -10.05
C LYS A 394 17.21 -7.98 -11.26
N GLY A 395 17.37 -7.43 -12.46
CA GLY A 395 17.57 -8.19 -13.70
C GLY A 395 16.37 -9.06 -14.11
N LYS A 396 15.18 -8.82 -13.55
CA LYS A 396 13.97 -9.62 -13.79
C LYS A 396 12.94 -8.93 -14.67
N THR A 397 13.15 -7.67 -15.03
CA THR A 397 12.23 -6.88 -15.85
C THR A 397 12.36 -7.26 -17.33
N ILE A 398 11.32 -7.78 -17.92
CA ILE A 398 11.26 -8.22 -19.31
C ILE A 398 10.71 -7.10 -20.20
N ILE A 399 9.54 -6.55 -19.84
CA ILE A 399 9.01 -5.33 -20.44
C ILE A 399 9.12 -4.23 -19.40
N LYS A 400 9.85 -3.20 -19.75
CA LYS A 400 10.16 -2.05 -18.91
C LYS A 400 9.52 -0.79 -19.45
N PRO A 401 9.43 0.30 -18.69
CA PRO A 401 8.71 1.52 -19.11
C PRO A 401 9.19 2.12 -20.43
N LEU A 402 10.45 1.94 -20.78
CA LEU A 402 11.04 2.42 -22.05
C LEU A 402 11.74 1.26 -22.76
N MET A 403 11.22 0.88 -23.92
CA MET A 403 11.68 -0.22 -24.75
C MET A 403 12.32 0.27 -26.06
N GLY A 404 12.64 -0.68 -26.94
CA GLY A 404 13.22 -0.46 -28.25
C GLY A 404 14.73 -0.21 -28.22
N PRO A 405 15.39 -0.18 -29.41
CA PRO A 405 16.86 -0.12 -29.53
C PRO A 405 17.51 1.12 -28.89
N LYS A 406 16.75 2.20 -28.76
CA LYS A 406 17.21 3.45 -28.14
C LYS A 406 16.63 3.65 -26.73
N GLY A 407 15.84 2.70 -26.20
CA GLY A 407 15.15 2.83 -24.92
C GLY A 407 14.25 4.07 -24.86
N LYS A 408 13.47 4.33 -25.92
CA LYS A 408 12.59 5.51 -26.04
C LYS A 408 11.14 5.18 -26.38
N ALA A 409 10.80 3.92 -26.58
CA ALA A 409 9.44 3.48 -26.86
C ALA A 409 8.71 3.24 -25.51
N PRO A 410 7.74 4.11 -25.14
CA PRO A 410 7.04 3.96 -23.88
C PRO A 410 6.18 2.70 -23.88
N GLN A 411 6.04 2.08 -22.72
CA GLN A 411 5.19 0.94 -22.45
C GLN A 411 4.31 1.26 -21.24
N ASP A 412 3.04 0.92 -21.31
CA ASP A 412 2.08 1.21 -20.25
C ASP A 412 1.96 0.05 -19.26
N ALA A 413 2.27 -1.19 -19.66
CA ALA A 413 2.38 -2.33 -18.79
C ALA A 413 3.84 -2.76 -18.64
N ALA A 414 4.19 -3.35 -17.49
CA ALA A 414 5.48 -3.97 -17.26
C ALA A 414 5.32 -5.49 -17.08
N ILE A 415 6.35 -6.24 -17.46
CA ILE A 415 6.40 -7.70 -17.26
C ILE A 415 7.66 -8.04 -16.49
N MET A 416 7.47 -8.76 -15.38
CA MET A 416 8.53 -9.24 -14.50
C MET A 416 8.50 -10.78 -14.46
N ARG A 417 9.65 -11.42 -14.61
CA ARG A 417 9.77 -12.87 -14.38
C ARG A 417 10.02 -13.20 -12.90
N PHE A 418 9.53 -14.33 -12.45
CA PHE A 418 9.68 -14.75 -11.07
C PHE A 418 11.10 -15.28 -10.77
N GLY A 419 11.71 -15.99 -11.71
CA GLY A 419 13.05 -16.58 -11.58
C GLY A 419 13.88 -16.45 -12.85
N PHE A 420 15.19 -16.77 -12.75
CA PHE A 420 16.09 -16.75 -13.91
C PHE A 420 16.01 -18.04 -14.75
N ASN A 421 15.49 -19.12 -14.16
CA ASN A 421 15.40 -20.44 -14.79
C ASN A 421 13.98 -20.75 -15.30
N SER A 422 13.06 -19.81 -15.25
CA SER A 422 11.67 -19.95 -15.69
C SER A 422 11.27 -18.76 -16.54
N PHE A 423 10.28 -18.96 -17.44
CA PHE A 423 9.59 -17.90 -18.18
C PHE A 423 8.30 -17.45 -17.49
N GLU A 424 7.97 -18.05 -16.35
CA GLU A 424 6.84 -17.62 -15.52
C GLU A 424 7.08 -16.24 -14.93
N GLY A 425 6.03 -15.45 -14.88
CA GLY A 425 6.13 -14.06 -14.43
C GLY A 425 4.78 -13.41 -14.20
N VAL A 426 4.82 -12.13 -13.92
CA VAL A 426 3.64 -11.28 -13.71
C VAL A 426 3.70 -10.10 -14.68
N ALA A 427 2.55 -9.78 -15.28
CA ALA A 427 2.30 -8.51 -15.94
C ALA A 427 1.59 -7.58 -14.97
N VAL A 428 1.99 -6.31 -14.91
CA VAL A 428 1.37 -5.29 -14.08
C VAL A 428 1.04 -4.06 -14.91
N SER A 429 -0.13 -3.51 -14.67
CA SER A 429 -0.62 -2.26 -15.27
C SER A 429 -1.47 -1.49 -14.26
N ASN A 430 -1.92 -0.31 -14.63
CA ASN A 430 -2.84 0.50 -13.84
C ASN A 430 -3.77 1.29 -14.77
N GLY A 431 -4.92 1.72 -14.24
CA GLY A 431 -5.82 2.63 -14.94
C GLY A 431 -6.35 3.68 -13.98
N ILE A 432 -6.49 4.91 -14.48
CA ILE A 432 -7.03 6.04 -13.71
C ILE A 432 -7.65 7.10 -14.62
N LEU A 433 -8.93 7.39 -14.42
CA LEU A 433 -9.71 8.34 -15.22
C LEU A 433 -10.48 9.37 -14.36
N PRO A 434 -9.80 10.22 -13.55
CA PRO A 434 -10.46 11.03 -12.51
C PRO A 434 -11.50 12.01 -13.05
N ARG A 435 -11.34 12.53 -14.27
CA ARG A 435 -12.28 13.48 -14.88
C ARG A 435 -13.60 12.85 -15.30
N TYR A 436 -13.63 11.56 -15.59
CA TYR A 436 -14.88 10.86 -15.90
C TYR A 436 -15.83 10.81 -14.70
N GLY A 437 -15.30 10.88 -13.46
CA GLY A 437 -16.12 10.97 -12.24
C GLY A 437 -16.99 12.22 -12.13
N ASP A 438 -16.75 13.26 -12.94
CA ASP A 438 -17.64 14.41 -13.07
C ASP A 438 -18.90 14.06 -13.87
N ILE A 439 -18.77 13.10 -14.79
CA ILE A 439 -19.85 12.65 -15.68
C ILE A 439 -20.59 11.50 -15.03
N ASP A 440 -19.87 10.40 -14.73
CA ASP A 440 -20.43 9.18 -14.17
C ASP A 440 -19.32 8.39 -13.44
N ALA A 441 -19.55 8.06 -12.17
CA ALA A 441 -18.55 7.39 -11.34
C ALA A 441 -18.42 5.89 -11.69
N TYR A 442 -19.50 5.24 -12.16
CA TYR A 442 -19.44 3.87 -12.66
C TYR A 442 -18.59 3.80 -13.94
N GLU A 443 -18.87 4.67 -14.93
CA GLU A 443 -18.11 4.70 -16.18
C GLU A 443 -16.65 5.09 -15.96
N MET A 444 -16.35 5.90 -14.94
CA MET A 444 -14.97 6.20 -14.52
C MET A 444 -14.24 4.94 -14.09
N SER A 445 -14.83 4.13 -13.19
CA SER A 445 -14.22 2.90 -12.70
C SER A 445 -14.11 1.85 -13.81
N ALA A 446 -15.17 1.65 -14.58
CA ALA A 446 -15.17 0.73 -15.72
C ALA A 446 -14.11 1.10 -16.76
N GLY A 447 -13.96 2.40 -17.08
CA GLY A 447 -12.95 2.89 -17.99
C GLY A 447 -11.52 2.75 -17.45
N ALA A 448 -11.30 2.98 -16.15
CA ALA A 448 -9.99 2.75 -15.53
C ALA A 448 -9.60 1.27 -15.53
N PHE A 449 -10.56 0.38 -15.28
CA PHE A 449 -10.35 -1.06 -15.38
C PHE A 449 -10.05 -1.49 -16.83
N ASP A 450 -10.83 -1.02 -17.81
CA ASP A 450 -10.60 -1.30 -19.24
C ASP A 450 -9.23 -0.80 -19.71
N GLU A 451 -8.79 0.38 -19.25
CA GLU A 451 -7.44 0.91 -19.52
C GLU A 451 -6.36 -0.06 -19.03
N ALA A 452 -6.43 -0.53 -17.79
CA ALA A 452 -5.47 -1.49 -17.24
C ALA A 452 -5.45 -2.80 -18.03
N VAL A 453 -6.62 -3.32 -18.43
CA VAL A 453 -6.74 -4.52 -19.26
C VAL A 453 -6.07 -4.32 -20.62
N ARG A 454 -6.33 -3.22 -21.30
CA ARG A 454 -5.73 -2.90 -22.63
C ARG A 454 -4.21 -2.80 -22.54
N GLN A 455 -3.68 -2.22 -21.49
CA GLN A 455 -2.24 -2.12 -21.27
C GLN A 455 -1.58 -3.50 -21.18
N ILE A 456 -2.15 -4.44 -20.44
CA ILE A 456 -1.62 -5.82 -20.38
C ILE A 456 -1.70 -6.51 -21.76
N ILE A 457 -2.81 -6.34 -22.49
CA ILE A 457 -2.97 -6.91 -23.84
C ILE A 457 -1.95 -6.31 -24.80
N SER A 458 -1.69 -5.00 -24.72
CA SER A 458 -0.70 -4.33 -25.57
C SER A 458 0.73 -4.83 -25.33
N ALA A 459 1.02 -5.29 -24.11
CA ALA A 459 2.30 -5.91 -23.75
C ALA A 459 2.39 -7.41 -24.11
N GLY A 460 1.38 -7.96 -24.82
CA GLY A 460 1.34 -9.37 -25.24
C GLY A 460 0.58 -10.29 -24.28
N GLY A 461 -0.06 -9.74 -23.26
CA GLY A 461 -0.96 -10.48 -22.37
C GLY A 461 -2.25 -10.90 -23.10
N ARG A 462 -2.93 -11.89 -22.54
CA ARG A 462 -4.23 -12.34 -23.03
C ARG A 462 -5.22 -12.51 -21.89
N LEU A 463 -6.50 -12.39 -22.17
CA LEU A 463 -7.54 -12.66 -21.18
C LEU A 463 -7.50 -14.14 -20.77
N PRO A 464 -7.73 -14.46 -19.49
CA PRO A 464 -7.83 -15.82 -19.03
C PRO A 464 -9.01 -16.52 -19.72
N ASN A 465 -8.84 -17.80 -20.02
CA ASN A 465 -9.92 -18.62 -20.57
C ASN A 465 -10.69 -19.28 -19.42
N THR A 466 -11.88 -18.80 -19.14
CA THR A 466 -12.73 -19.33 -18.06
C THR A 466 -13.21 -20.77 -18.31
N ASN A 467 -13.10 -21.27 -19.52
CA ASN A 467 -13.51 -22.64 -19.89
C ASN A 467 -12.35 -23.65 -19.88
N SER A 468 -11.13 -23.22 -19.60
CA SER A 468 -9.96 -24.09 -19.52
C SER A 468 -8.95 -23.54 -18.53
N ASN A 469 -8.25 -24.43 -17.82
CA ASN A 469 -7.11 -24.05 -16.99
C ASN A 469 -5.88 -23.83 -17.88
N ASP A 470 -5.71 -22.61 -18.37
CA ASP A 470 -4.57 -22.22 -19.20
C ASP A 470 -3.41 -21.62 -18.40
N GLY A 471 -3.49 -21.65 -17.06
CA GLY A 471 -2.48 -21.13 -16.14
C GLY A 471 -2.40 -19.61 -16.09
N ILE A 472 -3.37 -18.89 -16.68
CA ILE A 472 -3.42 -17.43 -16.66
C ILE A 472 -4.48 -16.97 -15.68
N PHE A 473 -4.05 -16.18 -14.69
CA PHE A 473 -4.91 -15.61 -13.67
C PHE A 473 -4.76 -14.09 -13.65
N TRP A 474 -5.87 -13.39 -13.50
CA TRP A 474 -5.91 -11.94 -13.36
C TRP A 474 -6.49 -11.57 -12.00
N SER A 475 -5.84 -10.66 -11.32
CA SER A 475 -6.34 -10.06 -10.08
C SER A 475 -6.24 -8.55 -10.16
N VAL A 476 -7.11 -7.87 -9.45
CA VAL A 476 -7.17 -6.41 -9.37
C VAL A 476 -7.00 -6.00 -7.91
N ASN A 477 -6.18 -4.98 -7.68
CA ASN A 477 -6.16 -4.24 -6.44
C ASN A 477 -6.84 -2.89 -6.68
N ASP A 478 -8.00 -2.72 -6.07
CA ASP A 478 -8.73 -1.45 -6.12
C ASP A 478 -8.28 -0.54 -4.97
N ASN A 479 -8.15 0.74 -5.27
CA ASN A 479 -7.97 1.77 -4.26
C ASN A 479 -8.90 2.94 -4.58
N PHE A 480 -9.91 3.15 -3.73
CA PHE A 480 -10.92 4.18 -3.91
C PHE A 480 -10.56 5.45 -3.14
N CYS A 481 -10.32 6.54 -3.86
CA CYS A 481 -10.17 7.88 -3.30
C CYS A 481 -11.36 8.73 -3.67
N VAL A 482 -12.14 9.12 -2.67
CA VAL A 482 -13.31 10.00 -2.84
C VAL A 482 -13.19 11.20 -1.89
N PRO A 483 -13.82 12.34 -2.20
CA PRO A 483 -13.99 13.43 -1.24
C PRO A 483 -14.73 12.97 0.01
N ASP A 484 -14.67 13.76 1.09
CA ASP A 484 -15.43 13.48 2.30
C ASP A 484 -16.91 13.19 1.96
N SER A 485 -17.36 12.00 2.30
CA SER A 485 -18.69 11.48 2.01
C SER A 485 -19.64 11.49 3.24
N GLU A 486 -19.18 12.04 4.36
CA GLU A 486 -20.03 12.24 5.52
C GLU A 486 -20.96 13.45 5.32
N TYR A 487 -22.27 13.21 5.43
CA TYR A 487 -23.24 14.29 5.24
C TYR A 487 -23.27 15.21 6.46
N HIS A 488 -23.08 16.49 6.24
CA HIS A 488 -23.30 17.57 7.19
C HIS A 488 -24.08 18.69 6.52
N GLU A 489 -25.18 19.12 7.10
CA GLU A 489 -26.10 20.09 6.49
C GLU A 489 -25.40 21.40 6.06
N VAL A 490 -24.41 21.87 6.81
CA VAL A 490 -23.71 23.13 6.56
C VAL A 490 -22.35 22.91 5.89
N SER A 491 -21.51 22.00 6.41
CA SER A 491 -20.13 21.86 5.98
C SER A 491 -19.96 20.90 4.80
N ASN A 492 -20.85 19.93 4.61
CA ASN A 492 -20.79 18.94 3.53
C ASN A 492 -22.18 18.51 3.04
N PRO A 493 -22.99 19.45 2.49
CA PRO A 493 -24.38 19.17 2.10
C PRO A 493 -24.51 18.16 0.96
N ASP A 494 -23.49 17.95 0.17
CA ASP A 494 -23.42 16.97 -0.92
C ASP A 494 -22.78 15.62 -0.51
N GLY A 495 -22.51 15.41 0.79
CA GLY A 495 -21.89 14.17 1.30
C GLY A 495 -22.63 12.90 0.87
N LYS A 496 -23.96 12.90 0.85
CA LYS A 496 -24.77 11.75 0.38
C LYS A 496 -24.52 11.43 -1.11
N GLN A 497 -24.36 12.47 -1.95
CA GLN A 497 -24.06 12.33 -3.36
C GLN A 497 -22.63 11.81 -3.59
N LYS A 498 -21.66 12.28 -2.81
CA LYS A 498 -20.28 11.78 -2.81
C LYS A 498 -20.23 10.30 -2.40
N LEU A 499 -20.98 9.93 -1.36
CA LEU A 499 -21.12 8.53 -0.96
C LEU A 499 -21.75 7.67 -2.06
N ALA A 500 -22.77 8.19 -2.78
CA ALA A 500 -23.39 7.48 -3.89
C ALA A 500 -22.39 7.23 -5.05
N LYS A 501 -21.52 8.18 -5.32
CA LYS A 501 -20.42 7.97 -6.31
C LYS A 501 -19.47 6.84 -5.88
N LEU A 502 -19.11 6.75 -4.59
CA LEU A 502 -18.33 5.63 -4.08
C LEU A 502 -19.05 4.29 -4.27
N VAL A 503 -20.36 4.24 -4.00
CA VAL A 503 -21.16 3.01 -4.24
C VAL A 503 -21.17 2.61 -5.71
N GLN A 504 -21.21 3.57 -6.63
CA GLN A 504 -21.18 3.30 -8.06
C GLN A 504 -19.82 2.83 -8.57
N MET A 505 -18.73 3.28 -7.94
CA MET A 505 -17.37 2.84 -8.29
C MET A 505 -17.10 1.39 -7.89
N CYS A 506 -17.66 0.95 -6.76
CA CYS A 506 -17.55 -0.43 -6.28
C CYS A 506 -18.43 -1.39 -7.10
#